data_1b9f270955edc4f33319810c11b85e41
#
_entry.id   1b9f270955edc4f33319810c11b85e41
#
_cell.length_a   1.000
_cell.length_b   1.000
_cell.length_c   1.000
_cell.angle_alpha   90.00
_cell.angle_beta   90.00
_cell.angle_gamma   90.00
#
_symmetry.space_group_name_H-M   'P 1'
#
loop_
_entity.id
_entity.type
_entity.pdbx_description
1 polymer ?
#
loop_
_entity_poly.entity_id
_entity_poly.type
_entity_poly.pdbx_seq_one_letter_code
_entity_poly.pdbx_strand_id
1 'polypeptide(L)'
;MSKPDIIQLLKMAIQRQFGMSINTIAELKIFQEELEYRTREVISFNTLRRFFDFLPSTKPSSKTIRILCKYLGFNNISNFLSQESMDINWLLWNKALGIELTKKLDERDLLWLKENSNQPDFYLHLATIIKSFIYRKKYGVIVTLFEQEDIVNFSMNVYSKFASMLCRLFRSLNKNELQNVIIYLIPIKSFRESVLHWYIDYTNLNGYYGDFLEAALPASNKESHEYLFYQLILNYRSFLLNIDNLEYLPTSRIKKDFFVVLKGRSYSYNLVYYNKNNDEAGKGETWNEILFQLDQNINIFLFMLEIMITLLLLKEFDKISYLIDEYYEDLLAPTNWTGYHVHSTVLLGHSVQLLYEGSFMQAKKTFQLINTTKIDGSYKEYNMIFYHLIEYQIALTTHAEDKNLKAIENKYLGYVQKTGFTFFSVDYLKKYLLK
;
A
#
# COMPACT_ATOMS: atom_id res chain seq x y z
N MET A 1 -12.33 -4.55 -11.21
CA MET A 1 -12.15 -5.11 -12.56
C MET A 1 -13.14 -6.25 -12.76
N SER A 2 -13.97 -6.19 -13.79
CA SER A 2 -14.66 -7.38 -14.28
C SER A 2 -13.59 -8.41 -14.64
N LYS A 3 -13.73 -9.65 -14.13
CA LYS A 3 -12.92 -10.78 -14.62
C LYS A 3 -12.99 -10.74 -16.15
N PRO A 4 -11.86 -10.89 -16.88
CA PRO A 4 -11.91 -10.97 -18.31
C PRO A 4 -12.96 -12.01 -18.70
N ASP A 5 -13.80 -11.69 -19.66
CA ASP A 5 -14.85 -12.61 -20.08
C ASP A 5 -14.20 -13.88 -20.60
N ILE A 6 -14.22 -14.91 -19.79
CA ILE A 6 -13.61 -16.22 -20.06
C ILE A 6 -14.07 -16.75 -21.43
N ILE A 7 -15.30 -16.40 -21.83
CA ILE A 7 -15.87 -16.82 -23.11
C ILE A 7 -15.15 -16.10 -24.26
N GLN A 8 -14.87 -14.81 -24.10
CA GLN A 8 -14.13 -14.05 -25.12
C GLN A 8 -12.68 -14.54 -25.25
N LEU A 9 -12.00 -14.84 -24.15
CA LEU A 9 -10.67 -15.45 -24.19
C LEU A 9 -10.67 -16.78 -24.94
N LEU A 10 -11.64 -17.66 -24.65
CA LEU A 10 -11.79 -18.93 -25.35
C LEU A 10 -12.06 -18.74 -26.85
N LYS A 11 -12.94 -17.80 -27.24
CA LYS A 11 -13.22 -17.49 -28.66
C LYS A 11 -11.95 -17.07 -29.38
N MET A 12 -11.17 -16.16 -28.80
CA MET A 12 -9.91 -15.68 -29.38
C MET A 12 -8.89 -16.80 -29.53
N ALA A 13 -8.70 -17.64 -28.52
CA ALA A 13 -7.79 -18.77 -28.56
C ALA A 13 -8.20 -19.81 -29.60
N ILE A 14 -9.50 -20.11 -29.69
CA ILE A 14 -10.06 -21.05 -30.70
C ILE A 14 -9.80 -20.52 -32.11
N GLN A 15 -10.09 -19.26 -32.41
CA GLN A 15 -9.87 -18.68 -33.74
C GLN A 15 -8.38 -18.64 -34.10
N ARG A 16 -7.51 -18.38 -33.12
CA ARG A 16 -6.04 -18.46 -33.29
C ARG A 16 -5.60 -19.90 -33.64
N GLN A 17 -6.10 -20.89 -32.91
CA GLN A 17 -5.77 -22.30 -33.15
C GLN A 17 -6.36 -22.83 -34.46
N PHE A 18 -7.56 -22.35 -34.83
CA PHE A 18 -8.25 -22.68 -36.07
C PHE A 18 -7.60 -22.02 -37.30
N GLY A 19 -6.81 -20.96 -37.08
CA GLY A 19 -6.06 -20.22 -38.11
C GLY A 19 -6.89 -19.22 -38.91
N MET A 20 -8.17 -19.03 -38.59
CA MET A 20 -9.04 -18.01 -39.20
C MET A 20 -10.13 -17.53 -38.25
N SER A 21 -10.67 -16.35 -38.54
CA SER A 21 -11.84 -15.81 -37.81
C SER A 21 -13.10 -16.61 -38.19
N ILE A 22 -14.02 -16.78 -37.25
CA ILE A 22 -15.30 -17.43 -37.46
C ILE A 22 -16.40 -16.37 -37.50
N ASN A 23 -16.63 -15.83 -38.72
CA ASN A 23 -17.56 -14.70 -38.94
C ASN A 23 -18.81 -15.14 -39.76
N THR A 24 -18.80 -16.36 -40.30
CA THR A 24 -19.89 -16.88 -41.14
C THR A 24 -20.33 -18.27 -40.67
N ILE A 25 -21.57 -18.63 -41.05
CA ILE A 25 -22.14 -19.94 -40.78
C ILE A 25 -21.33 -21.06 -41.49
N ALA A 26 -20.76 -20.78 -42.66
CA ALA A 26 -19.92 -21.72 -43.36
C ALA A 26 -18.61 -22.02 -42.61
N GLU A 27 -17.91 -20.99 -42.13
CA GLU A 27 -16.70 -21.14 -41.31
C GLU A 27 -16.98 -21.87 -40.00
N LEU A 28 -18.15 -21.60 -39.38
CA LEU A 28 -18.58 -22.30 -38.17
C LEU A 28 -18.81 -23.80 -38.40
N LYS A 29 -19.32 -24.20 -39.57
CA LYS A 29 -19.48 -25.62 -39.95
C LYS A 29 -18.11 -26.30 -40.10
N ILE A 30 -17.18 -25.66 -40.80
CA ILE A 30 -15.80 -26.16 -40.95
C ILE A 30 -15.15 -26.34 -39.58
N PHE A 31 -15.31 -25.34 -38.69
CA PHE A 31 -14.82 -25.42 -37.30
C PHE A 31 -15.46 -26.59 -36.54
N GLN A 32 -16.77 -26.81 -36.68
CA GLN A 32 -17.45 -27.94 -36.03
C GLN A 32 -16.84 -29.27 -36.45
N GLU A 33 -16.62 -29.48 -37.76
CA GLU A 33 -16.03 -30.71 -38.29
C GLU A 33 -14.60 -30.92 -37.75
N GLU A 34 -13.78 -29.86 -37.71
CA GLU A 34 -12.44 -29.93 -37.16
C GLU A 34 -12.46 -30.19 -35.64
N LEU A 35 -13.36 -29.55 -34.89
CA LEU A 35 -13.55 -29.78 -33.47
C LEU A 35 -13.87 -31.26 -33.17
N GLU A 36 -14.83 -31.84 -33.88
CA GLU A 36 -15.20 -33.25 -33.75
C GLU A 36 -14.05 -34.18 -34.13
N TYR A 37 -13.33 -33.89 -35.20
CA TYR A 37 -12.17 -34.64 -35.60
C TYR A 37 -11.07 -34.68 -34.55
N ARG A 38 -10.72 -33.49 -34.00
CA ARG A 38 -9.63 -33.39 -33.02
C ARG A 38 -10.00 -33.89 -31.64
N THR A 39 -11.24 -33.63 -31.19
CA THR A 39 -11.62 -33.95 -29.80
C THR A 39 -12.29 -35.31 -29.66
N ARG A 40 -12.81 -35.86 -30.75
CA ARG A 40 -13.68 -37.05 -30.78
C ARG A 40 -14.97 -36.87 -29.96
N GLU A 41 -15.37 -35.62 -29.77
CA GLU A 41 -16.57 -35.24 -29.01
C GLU A 41 -17.42 -34.26 -29.84
N VAL A 42 -18.76 -34.40 -29.74
CA VAL A 42 -19.72 -33.60 -30.52
C VAL A 42 -20.28 -32.45 -29.68
N ILE A 43 -20.25 -31.26 -30.23
CA ILE A 43 -21.03 -30.11 -29.77
C ILE A 43 -22.11 -29.80 -30.80
N SER A 44 -23.37 -29.63 -30.35
CA SER A 44 -24.45 -29.29 -31.28
C SER A 44 -24.17 -27.96 -32.00
N PHE A 45 -24.52 -27.92 -33.29
CA PHE A 45 -24.33 -26.73 -34.11
C PHE A 45 -24.99 -25.47 -33.51
N ASN A 46 -26.18 -25.62 -32.94
CA ASN A 46 -26.85 -24.51 -32.25
C ASN A 46 -26.13 -24.05 -31.00
N THR A 47 -25.42 -24.91 -30.28
CA THR A 47 -24.56 -24.52 -29.14
C THR A 47 -23.37 -23.72 -29.63
N LEU A 48 -22.73 -24.09 -30.72
CA LEU A 48 -21.63 -23.33 -31.33
C LEU A 48 -22.14 -21.99 -31.88
N ARG A 49 -23.33 -21.95 -32.51
CA ARG A 49 -23.93 -20.70 -32.97
C ARG A 49 -24.17 -19.71 -31.81
N ARG A 50 -24.60 -20.19 -30.64
CA ARG A 50 -24.74 -19.33 -29.45
C ARG A 50 -23.36 -18.90 -28.86
N PHE A 51 -22.41 -19.83 -28.88
CA PHE A 51 -21.08 -19.54 -28.38
C PHE A 51 -20.36 -18.47 -29.22
N PHE A 52 -20.48 -18.47 -30.54
CA PHE A 52 -19.89 -17.49 -31.47
C PHE A 52 -20.86 -16.35 -31.87
N ASP A 53 -21.91 -16.10 -31.09
CA ASP A 53 -22.84 -14.97 -31.21
C ASP A 53 -23.68 -14.91 -32.49
N PHE A 54 -23.81 -16.02 -33.23
CA PHE A 54 -24.74 -16.16 -34.35
C PHE A 54 -26.20 -16.36 -33.91
N LEU A 55 -26.42 -16.61 -32.64
CA LEU A 55 -27.70 -16.70 -31.96
C LEU A 55 -27.57 -15.99 -30.59
N PRO A 56 -28.70 -15.55 -29.98
CA PRO A 56 -28.66 -14.98 -28.65
C PRO A 56 -27.85 -15.85 -27.70
N SER A 57 -26.84 -15.24 -27.06
CA SER A 57 -25.87 -15.94 -26.21
C SER A 57 -26.56 -16.51 -24.97
N THR A 58 -26.20 -17.73 -24.60
CA THR A 58 -26.52 -18.33 -23.30
C THR A 58 -25.27 -18.82 -22.66
N LYS A 59 -25.23 -18.87 -21.32
CA LYS A 59 -24.05 -19.38 -20.59
C LYS A 59 -23.73 -20.82 -21.06
N PRO A 60 -22.55 -21.08 -21.62
CA PRO A 60 -22.18 -22.42 -22.06
C PRO A 60 -22.16 -23.43 -20.91
N SER A 61 -22.54 -24.66 -21.17
CA SER A 61 -22.42 -25.72 -20.17
C SER A 61 -20.96 -26.06 -19.86
N SER A 62 -20.70 -26.61 -18.67
CA SER A 62 -19.38 -27.10 -18.29
C SER A 62 -18.82 -28.12 -19.28
N LYS A 63 -19.70 -28.96 -19.87
CA LYS A 63 -19.35 -29.92 -20.92
C LYS A 63 -18.86 -29.21 -22.19
N THR A 64 -19.57 -28.18 -22.64
CA THR A 64 -19.19 -27.38 -23.81
C THR A 64 -17.82 -26.77 -23.60
N ILE A 65 -17.60 -26.09 -22.45
CA ILE A 65 -16.31 -25.44 -22.09
C ILE A 65 -15.18 -26.49 -22.07
N ARG A 66 -15.40 -27.68 -21.48
CA ARG A 66 -14.39 -28.73 -21.43
C ARG A 66 -14.00 -29.22 -22.83
N ILE A 67 -14.95 -29.40 -23.74
CA ILE A 67 -14.67 -29.84 -25.12
C ILE A 67 -13.88 -28.75 -25.87
N LEU A 68 -14.24 -27.49 -25.73
CA LEU A 68 -13.52 -26.36 -26.33
C LEU A 68 -12.10 -26.24 -25.78
N CYS A 69 -11.90 -26.42 -24.47
CA CYS A 69 -10.55 -26.47 -23.88
C CYS A 69 -9.74 -27.67 -24.42
N LYS A 70 -10.38 -28.85 -24.60
CA LYS A 70 -9.73 -30.01 -25.17
C LYS A 70 -9.28 -29.79 -26.63
N TYR A 71 -10.06 -29.04 -27.42
CA TYR A 71 -9.66 -28.61 -28.76
C TYR A 71 -8.38 -27.79 -28.74
N LEU A 72 -8.22 -26.95 -27.73
CA LEU A 72 -7.02 -26.13 -27.51
C LEU A 72 -5.85 -26.88 -26.85
N GLY A 73 -6.04 -28.19 -26.55
CA GLY A 73 -5.03 -29.03 -25.90
C GLY A 73 -5.00 -28.95 -24.36
N PHE A 74 -6.03 -28.38 -23.73
CA PHE A 74 -6.13 -28.26 -22.28
C PHE A 74 -7.12 -29.24 -21.67
N ASN A 75 -6.78 -29.79 -20.49
CA ASN A 75 -7.67 -30.74 -19.80
C ASN A 75 -8.92 -30.05 -19.21
N ASN A 76 -8.83 -28.79 -18.84
CA ASN A 76 -9.93 -28.02 -18.26
C ASN A 76 -9.69 -26.52 -18.41
N ILE A 77 -10.70 -25.72 -18.02
CA ILE A 77 -10.66 -24.26 -18.11
C ILE A 77 -9.57 -23.62 -17.23
N SER A 78 -9.27 -24.20 -16.07
CA SER A 78 -8.24 -23.67 -15.17
C SER A 78 -6.84 -23.78 -15.80
N ASN A 79 -6.55 -24.90 -16.47
CA ASN A 79 -5.27 -25.08 -17.19
C ASN A 79 -5.17 -24.12 -18.38
N PHE A 80 -6.26 -23.92 -19.13
CA PHE A 80 -6.31 -22.91 -20.21
C PHE A 80 -6.03 -21.50 -19.67
N LEU A 81 -6.72 -21.09 -18.61
CA LEU A 81 -6.54 -19.75 -18.03
C LEU A 81 -5.13 -19.55 -17.45
N SER A 82 -4.53 -20.59 -16.89
CA SER A 82 -3.15 -20.52 -16.40
C SER A 82 -2.16 -20.29 -17.53
N GLN A 83 -2.31 -20.98 -18.66
CA GLN A 83 -1.44 -20.83 -19.83
C GLN A 83 -1.62 -19.47 -20.50
N GLU A 84 -2.86 -19.05 -20.77
CA GLU A 84 -3.14 -17.72 -21.35
C GLU A 84 -2.60 -16.59 -20.48
N SER A 85 -2.69 -16.72 -19.16
CA SER A 85 -2.11 -15.69 -18.25
C SER A 85 -0.58 -15.66 -18.33
N MET A 86 0.09 -16.79 -18.52
CA MET A 86 1.54 -16.85 -18.73
C MET A 86 1.94 -16.18 -20.04
N ASP A 87 1.22 -16.46 -21.13
CA ASP A 87 1.51 -15.88 -22.45
C ASP A 87 1.30 -14.37 -22.46
N ILE A 88 0.20 -13.88 -21.84
CA ILE A 88 -0.06 -12.45 -21.69
C ILE A 88 1.04 -11.78 -20.86
N ASN A 89 1.42 -12.37 -19.72
CA ASN A 89 2.49 -11.85 -18.88
C ASN A 89 3.84 -11.84 -19.59
N TRP A 90 4.13 -12.87 -20.39
CA TRP A 90 5.35 -12.91 -21.20
C TRP A 90 5.39 -11.81 -22.26
N LEU A 91 4.29 -11.55 -22.96
CA LEU A 91 4.21 -10.46 -23.95
C LEU A 91 4.35 -9.09 -23.30
N LEU A 92 3.69 -8.86 -22.14
CA LEU A 92 3.84 -7.64 -21.36
C LEU A 92 5.28 -7.44 -20.91
N TRP A 93 5.91 -8.50 -20.41
CA TRP A 93 7.30 -8.49 -19.98
C TRP A 93 8.25 -8.13 -21.12
N ASN A 94 8.13 -8.79 -22.27
CA ASN A 94 9.00 -8.53 -23.43
C ASN A 94 8.86 -7.10 -23.96
N LYS A 95 7.64 -6.58 -24.03
CA LYS A 95 7.43 -5.19 -24.46
C LYS A 95 7.97 -4.20 -23.42
N ALA A 96 7.76 -4.47 -22.13
CA ALA A 96 8.32 -3.66 -21.05
C ALA A 96 9.86 -3.61 -21.10
N LEU A 97 10.52 -4.75 -21.33
CA LEU A 97 11.97 -4.82 -21.55
C LEU A 97 12.40 -3.99 -22.78
N GLY A 98 11.65 -4.06 -23.87
CA GLY A 98 11.89 -3.23 -25.06
C GLY A 98 11.86 -1.75 -24.71
N ILE A 99 10.84 -1.30 -23.97
CA ILE A 99 10.71 0.09 -23.51
C ILE A 99 11.84 0.46 -22.55
N GLU A 100 12.19 -0.41 -21.61
CA GLU A 100 13.28 -0.21 -20.65
C GLU A 100 14.61 0.10 -21.39
N LEU A 101 14.86 -0.52 -22.53
CA LEU A 101 16.09 -0.36 -23.30
C LEU A 101 16.08 0.85 -24.23
N THR A 102 14.95 1.52 -24.45
CA THR A 102 14.86 2.68 -25.36
C THR A 102 15.68 3.87 -24.85
N LYS A 103 16.05 4.74 -25.76
CA LYS A 103 16.67 6.04 -25.43
C LYS A 103 15.63 7.13 -25.17
N LYS A 104 14.46 7.02 -25.79
CA LYS A 104 13.33 7.95 -25.72
C LYS A 104 12.04 7.16 -25.92
N LEU A 105 10.98 7.53 -25.22
CA LEU A 105 9.64 6.97 -25.48
C LEU A 105 9.07 7.62 -26.74
N ASP A 106 8.51 6.82 -27.62
CA ASP A 106 7.71 7.29 -28.74
C ASP A 106 6.20 7.21 -28.41
N GLU A 107 5.36 7.75 -29.30
CA GLU A 107 3.90 7.75 -29.11
C GLU A 107 3.32 6.32 -29.01
N ARG A 108 3.92 5.35 -29.69
CA ARG A 108 3.49 3.94 -29.64
C ARG A 108 3.81 3.31 -28.30
N ASP A 109 4.95 3.66 -27.71
CA ASP A 109 5.32 3.19 -26.37
C ASP A 109 4.37 3.78 -25.32
N LEU A 110 4.07 5.07 -25.39
CA LEU A 110 3.13 5.72 -24.47
C LEU A 110 1.71 5.17 -24.62
N LEU A 111 1.24 4.96 -25.85
CA LEU A 111 -0.06 4.35 -26.11
C LEU A 111 -0.14 2.94 -25.52
N TRP A 112 0.89 2.12 -25.74
CA TRP A 112 0.96 0.77 -25.19
C TRP A 112 0.94 0.78 -23.66
N LEU A 113 1.70 1.67 -23.00
CA LEU A 113 1.71 1.81 -21.55
C LEU A 113 0.32 2.17 -21.02
N LYS A 114 -0.37 3.11 -21.68
CA LYS A 114 -1.72 3.54 -21.34
C LYS A 114 -2.74 2.40 -21.50
N GLU A 115 -2.73 1.69 -22.62
CA GLU A 115 -3.66 0.58 -22.87
C GLU A 115 -3.49 -0.58 -21.87
N ASN A 116 -2.29 -0.77 -21.32
CA ASN A 116 -1.98 -1.85 -20.39
C ASN A 116 -1.99 -1.40 -18.91
N SER A 117 -2.21 -0.12 -18.60
CA SER A 117 -2.16 0.42 -17.23
C SER A 117 -3.11 -0.30 -16.24
N ASN A 118 -4.23 -0.85 -16.74
CA ASN A 118 -5.21 -1.60 -15.96
C ASN A 118 -4.93 -3.11 -15.86
N GLN A 119 -3.87 -3.62 -16.50
CA GLN A 119 -3.53 -5.04 -16.41
C GLN A 119 -3.03 -5.38 -15.00
N PRO A 120 -3.33 -6.60 -14.51
CA PRO A 120 -2.74 -7.10 -13.28
C PRO A 120 -1.20 -6.98 -13.33
N ASP A 121 -0.61 -6.54 -12.24
CA ASP A 121 0.84 -6.42 -12.07
C ASP A 121 1.57 -5.47 -13.05
N PHE A 122 0.85 -4.70 -13.88
CA PHE A 122 1.45 -3.67 -14.74
C PHE A 122 2.34 -2.69 -13.97
N TYR A 123 1.95 -2.35 -12.75
CA TYR A 123 2.74 -1.47 -11.87
C TYR A 123 4.16 -2.02 -11.59
N LEU A 124 4.37 -3.34 -11.63
CA LEU A 124 5.70 -3.96 -11.50
C LEU A 124 6.56 -3.63 -12.70
N HIS A 125 6.01 -3.76 -13.90
CA HIS A 125 6.70 -3.42 -15.14
C HIS A 125 7.04 -1.93 -15.19
N LEU A 126 6.08 -1.07 -14.84
CA LEU A 126 6.29 0.38 -14.82
C LEU A 126 7.38 0.77 -13.81
N ALA A 127 7.36 0.21 -12.59
CA ALA A 127 8.40 0.46 -11.59
C ALA A 127 9.79 -0.01 -12.07
N THR A 128 9.87 -1.14 -12.81
CA THR A 128 11.11 -1.64 -13.38
C THR A 128 11.64 -0.72 -14.49
N ILE A 129 10.76 -0.24 -15.35
CA ILE A 129 11.09 0.76 -16.40
C ILE A 129 11.64 2.04 -15.76
N ILE A 130 10.95 2.59 -14.76
CA ILE A 130 11.39 3.79 -14.03
C ILE A 130 12.75 3.56 -13.37
N LYS A 131 12.95 2.41 -12.72
CA LYS A 131 14.23 2.03 -12.11
C LYS A 131 15.37 2.06 -13.15
N SER A 132 15.16 1.44 -14.30
CA SER A 132 16.15 1.42 -15.38
C SER A 132 16.49 2.83 -15.86
N PHE A 133 15.49 3.67 -16.06
CA PHE A 133 15.73 5.05 -16.49
C PHE A 133 16.45 5.90 -15.44
N ILE A 134 16.19 5.69 -14.12
CA ILE A 134 16.95 6.35 -13.05
C ILE A 134 18.43 5.96 -13.14
N TYR A 135 18.76 4.66 -13.17
CA TYR A 135 20.15 4.20 -13.26
C TYR A 135 20.86 4.64 -14.55
N ARG A 136 20.12 4.82 -15.62
CA ARG A 136 20.62 5.35 -16.89
C ARG A 136 20.60 6.87 -16.96
N LYS A 137 20.21 7.56 -15.88
CA LYS A 137 20.11 9.03 -15.77
C LYS A 137 19.18 9.66 -16.82
N LYS A 138 18.10 8.95 -17.19
CA LYS A 138 17.12 9.37 -18.19
C LYS A 138 15.90 10.02 -17.53
N TYR A 139 16.12 10.99 -16.67
CA TYR A 139 15.07 11.62 -15.86
C TYR A 139 13.98 12.27 -16.72
N GLY A 140 14.32 12.91 -17.84
CA GLY A 140 13.34 13.50 -18.76
C GLY A 140 12.34 12.46 -19.31
N VAL A 141 12.76 11.21 -19.52
CA VAL A 141 11.84 10.14 -19.94
C VAL A 141 10.87 9.78 -18.82
N ILE A 142 11.34 9.78 -17.57
CA ILE A 142 10.48 9.52 -16.41
C ILE A 142 9.47 10.67 -16.22
N VAL A 143 9.89 11.92 -16.45
CA VAL A 143 8.98 13.08 -16.48
C VAL A 143 7.84 12.84 -17.47
N THR A 144 8.17 12.47 -18.72
CA THR A 144 7.16 12.17 -19.74
C THR A 144 6.19 11.07 -19.31
N LEU A 145 6.64 10.04 -18.58
CA LEU A 145 5.76 8.97 -18.06
C LEU A 145 4.75 9.51 -17.04
N PHE A 146 5.20 10.33 -16.10
CA PHE A 146 4.33 10.88 -15.07
C PHE A 146 3.43 12.03 -15.58
N GLU A 147 3.82 12.73 -16.64
CA GLU A 147 2.96 13.72 -17.32
C GLU A 147 1.75 13.07 -18.02
N GLN A 148 1.83 11.76 -18.31
CA GLN A 148 0.71 10.96 -18.82
C GLN A 148 -0.10 10.37 -17.64
N GLU A 149 -1.01 11.17 -17.08
CA GLU A 149 -1.80 10.77 -15.90
C GLU A 149 -2.49 9.40 -16.05
N ASP A 150 -2.96 9.06 -17.25
CA ASP A 150 -3.61 7.78 -17.55
C ASP A 150 -2.69 6.55 -17.33
N ILE A 151 -1.36 6.71 -17.45
CA ILE A 151 -0.40 5.62 -17.25
C ILE A 151 -0.25 5.30 -15.76
N VAL A 152 -0.36 6.31 -14.90
CA VAL A 152 -0.16 6.20 -13.45
C VAL A 152 -1.49 6.28 -12.67
N ASN A 153 -2.63 6.23 -13.34
CA ASN A 153 -3.94 6.23 -12.71
C ASN A 153 -4.35 4.82 -12.30
N PHE A 154 -3.99 4.44 -11.09
CA PHE A 154 -4.22 3.11 -10.53
C PHE A 154 -5.41 3.06 -9.57
N SER A 155 -5.88 1.85 -9.26
CA SER A 155 -6.74 1.64 -8.10
C SER A 155 -5.94 1.84 -6.80
N MET A 156 -6.62 2.16 -5.69
CA MET A 156 -5.98 2.42 -4.38
C MET A 156 -4.99 1.33 -3.96
N ASN A 157 -5.35 0.05 -4.13
CA ASN A 157 -4.46 -1.07 -3.80
C ASN A 157 -3.18 -1.11 -4.63
N VAL A 158 -3.25 -0.67 -5.88
CA VAL A 158 -2.11 -0.65 -6.80
C VAL A 158 -1.22 0.55 -6.52
N TYR A 159 -1.80 1.72 -6.20
CA TYR A 159 -1.03 2.90 -5.80
C TYR A 159 -0.08 2.60 -4.63
N SER A 160 -0.60 2.01 -3.56
CA SER A 160 0.22 1.67 -2.39
C SER A 160 1.39 0.74 -2.73
N LYS A 161 1.15 -0.27 -3.57
CA LYS A 161 2.19 -1.21 -4.03
C LYS A 161 3.22 -0.51 -4.92
N PHE A 162 2.78 0.28 -5.89
CA PHE A 162 3.63 1.04 -6.80
C PHE A 162 4.51 2.03 -6.04
N ALA A 163 3.91 2.84 -5.17
CA ALA A 163 4.61 3.78 -4.32
C ALA A 163 5.64 3.08 -3.41
N SER A 164 5.27 1.95 -2.78
CA SER A 164 6.20 1.13 -1.98
C SER A 164 7.41 0.68 -2.77
N MET A 165 7.24 0.25 -4.02
CA MET A 165 8.35 -0.18 -4.88
C MET A 165 9.29 0.97 -5.22
N LEU A 166 8.73 2.13 -5.60
CA LEU A 166 9.55 3.31 -5.92
C LEU A 166 10.27 3.86 -4.68
N CYS A 167 9.61 3.89 -3.53
CA CYS A 167 10.24 4.30 -2.27
C CYS A 167 11.40 3.36 -1.88
N ARG A 168 11.25 2.04 -2.08
CA ARG A 168 12.38 1.11 -1.89
C ARG A 168 13.53 1.36 -2.87
N LEU A 169 13.22 1.74 -4.11
CA LEU A 169 14.23 2.15 -5.07
C LEU A 169 14.94 3.42 -4.61
N PHE A 170 14.21 4.46 -4.23
CA PHE A 170 14.78 5.74 -3.76
C PHE A 170 15.68 5.56 -2.54
N ARG A 171 15.34 4.65 -1.62
CA ARG A 171 16.18 4.29 -0.46
C ARG A 171 17.56 3.76 -0.88
N SER A 172 17.67 3.14 -2.05
CA SER A 172 18.92 2.56 -2.56
C SER A 172 19.79 3.54 -3.38
N LEU A 173 19.27 4.73 -3.70
CA LEU A 173 19.97 5.72 -4.50
C LEU A 173 21.04 6.44 -3.66
N ASN A 174 22.14 6.83 -4.33
CA ASN A 174 23.09 7.73 -3.73
C ASN A 174 22.55 9.18 -3.73
N LYS A 175 23.21 10.05 -2.96
CA LYS A 175 22.79 11.46 -2.77
C LYS A 175 22.59 12.21 -4.09
N ASN A 176 23.47 12.04 -5.08
CA ASN A 176 23.38 12.75 -6.35
C ASN A 176 22.22 12.25 -7.20
N GLU A 177 21.99 10.94 -7.23
CA GLU A 177 20.84 10.34 -7.92
C GLU A 177 19.51 10.81 -7.28
N LEU A 178 19.45 10.81 -5.95
CA LEU A 178 18.30 11.29 -5.22
C LEU A 178 18.00 12.76 -5.49
N GLN A 179 19.04 13.61 -5.51
CA GLN A 179 18.91 15.03 -5.82
C GLN A 179 18.33 15.24 -7.23
N ASN A 180 18.76 14.44 -8.21
CA ASN A 180 18.19 14.49 -9.54
C ASN A 180 16.72 14.05 -9.57
N VAL A 181 16.36 12.97 -8.85
CA VAL A 181 14.95 12.55 -8.72
C VAL A 181 14.10 13.68 -8.15
N ILE A 182 14.58 14.37 -7.10
CA ILE A 182 13.90 15.53 -6.51
C ILE A 182 13.70 16.64 -7.56
N ILE A 183 14.77 17.05 -8.22
CA ILE A 183 14.73 18.16 -9.19
C ILE A 183 13.75 17.88 -10.35
N TYR A 184 13.75 16.66 -10.86
CA TYR A 184 12.96 16.32 -12.05
C TYR A 184 11.53 15.88 -11.73
N LEU A 185 11.29 15.17 -10.62
CA LEU A 185 9.99 14.53 -10.38
C LEU A 185 9.11 15.27 -9.37
N ILE A 186 9.68 15.96 -8.39
CA ILE A 186 8.89 16.72 -7.42
C ILE A 186 8.01 17.82 -8.06
N PRO A 187 8.43 18.54 -9.11
CA PRO A 187 7.54 19.49 -9.78
C PRO A 187 6.29 18.86 -10.39
N ILE A 188 6.30 17.54 -10.66
CA ILE A 188 5.21 16.85 -11.34
C ILE A 188 4.14 16.41 -10.34
N LYS A 189 2.94 16.96 -10.49
CA LYS A 189 1.80 16.70 -9.61
C LYS A 189 1.44 15.21 -9.56
N SER A 190 1.32 14.54 -10.71
CA SER A 190 0.97 13.13 -10.77
C SER A 190 2.00 12.21 -10.09
N PHE A 191 3.29 12.56 -10.10
CA PHE A 191 4.31 11.86 -9.32
C PHE A 191 4.05 12.00 -7.81
N ARG A 192 3.81 13.22 -7.34
CA ARG A 192 3.54 13.45 -5.91
C ARG A 192 2.28 12.72 -5.46
N GLU A 193 1.20 12.80 -6.25
CA GLU A 193 -0.06 12.15 -5.96
C GLU A 193 0.01 10.62 -6.01
N SER A 194 0.72 10.04 -6.99
CA SER A 194 0.79 8.58 -7.16
C SER A 194 1.83 7.89 -6.28
N VAL A 195 2.83 8.63 -5.77
CA VAL A 195 3.94 8.05 -5.00
C VAL A 195 3.98 8.55 -3.58
N LEU A 196 4.12 9.87 -3.35
CA LEU A 196 4.35 10.39 -2.00
C LEU A 196 3.13 10.29 -1.09
N HIS A 197 1.91 10.41 -1.62
CA HIS A 197 0.70 10.37 -0.81
C HIS A 197 0.27 8.95 -0.40
N TRP A 198 0.71 7.92 -1.15
CA TRP A 198 0.27 6.54 -0.94
C TRP A 198 1.21 5.68 -0.11
N TYR A 199 2.39 6.18 0.21
CA TYR A 199 3.37 5.42 0.96
C TYR A 199 4.25 6.35 1.78
N ILE A 200 3.94 6.50 3.06
CA ILE A 200 4.78 7.26 3.97
C ILE A 200 5.89 6.35 4.48
N ASP A 201 7.13 6.73 4.21
CA ASP A 201 8.28 5.98 4.71
C ASP A 201 8.75 6.55 6.06
N TYR A 202 8.05 6.18 7.13
CA TYR A 202 8.42 6.57 8.49
C TYR A 202 9.83 6.15 8.87
N THR A 203 10.30 5.01 8.37
CA THR A 203 11.67 4.55 8.58
C THR A 203 12.70 5.55 8.07
N ASN A 204 12.44 6.19 6.93
CA ASN A 204 13.34 7.15 6.29
C ASN A 204 12.81 8.58 6.31
N LEU A 205 11.93 8.89 7.26
CA LEU A 205 11.37 10.23 7.41
C LEU A 205 12.46 11.28 7.74
N ASN A 206 13.53 10.85 8.41
CA ASN A 206 14.74 11.66 8.66
C ASN A 206 15.83 11.42 7.58
N GLY A 207 15.45 11.00 6.39
CA GLY A 207 16.32 10.77 5.24
C GLY A 207 15.62 11.17 3.96
N TYR A 208 15.79 10.37 2.90
CA TYR A 208 15.32 10.69 1.55
C TYR A 208 13.83 11.08 1.48
N TYR A 209 12.97 10.46 2.30
CA TYR A 209 11.55 10.75 2.25
C TYR A 209 11.24 12.15 2.82
N GLY A 210 11.92 12.53 3.90
CA GLY A 210 11.85 13.91 4.42
C GLY A 210 12.34 14.93 3.39
N ASP A 211 13.45 14.67 2.71
CA ASP A 211 13.98 15.55 1.65
C ASP A 211 12.95 15.74 0.52
N PHE A 212 12.22 14.67 0.15
CA PHE A 212 11.12 14.77 -0.84
C PHE A 212 9.99 15.67 -0.35
N LEU A 213 9.57 15.52 0.91
CA LEU A 213 8.49 16.33 1.48
C LEU A 213 8.89 17.82 1.60
N GLU A 214 10.12 18.10 2.02
CA GLU A 214 10.66 19.47 2.09
C GLU A 214 10.70 20.13 0.70
N ALA A 215 11.04 19.38 -0.33
CA ALA A 215 11.05 19.89 -1.71
C ALA A 215 9.63 20.01 -2.28
N ALA A 216 8.69 19.14 -1.88
CA ALA A 216 7.32 19.14 -2.38
C ALA A 216 6.45 20.24 -1.73
N LEU A 217 6.70 20.58 -0.48
CA LEU A 217 5.91 21.57 0.25
C LEU A 217 5.80 22.93 -0.47
N PRO A 218 6.90 23.59 -0.92
CA PRO A 218 6.81 24.85 -1.66
C PRO A 218 6.23 24.69 -3.07
N ALA A 219 6.22 23.50 -3.64
CA ALA A 219 5.62 23.21 -4.95
C ALA A 219 4.10 23.06 -4.89
N SER A 220 3.51 22.98 -3.68
CA SER A 220 2.10 22.72 -3.47
C SER A 220 1.31 24.01 -3.18
N ASN A 221 0.03 24.03 -3.57
CA ASN A 221 -0.86 25.13 -3.22
C ASN A 221 -1.17 25.09 -1.71
N LYS A 222 -0.97 26.19 -0.99
CA LYS A 222 -1.16 26.33 0.46
C LYS A 222 -2.57 25.94 0.94
N GLU A 223 -3.59 26.09 0.09
CA GLU A 223 -4.98 25.74 0.40
C GLU A 223 -5.34 24.28 0.04
N SER A 224 -4.39 23.51 -0.50
CA SER A 224 -4.62 22.13 -0.91
C SER A 224 -4.47 21.15 0.24
N HIS A 225 -5.13 19.97 0.11
CA HIS A 225 -4.91 18.82 0.99
C HIS A 225 -3.46 18.29 0.89
N GLU A 226 -2.83 18.45 -0.25
CA GLU A 226 -1.44 18.08 -0.50
C GLU A 226 -0.48 18.89 0.41
N TYR A 227 -0.65 20.20 0.45
CA TYR A 227 0.15 21.07 1.31
C TYR A 227 -0.03 20.72 2.80
N LEU A 228 -1.28 20.54 3.24
CA LEU A 228 -1.59 20.11 4.60
C LEU A 228 -0.93 18.75 4.93
N PHE A 229 -0.98 17.81 4.00
CA PHE A 229 -0.32 16.51 4.17
C PHE A 229 1.18 16.66 4.44
N TYR A 230 1.89 17.45 3.63
CA TYR A 230 3.34 17.65 3.82
C TYR A 230 3.66 18.37 5.14
N GLN A 231 2.89 19.40 5.48
CA GLN A 231 3.06 20.09 6.76
C GLN A 231 2.88 19.14 7.96
N LEU A 232 1.83 18.33 7.96
CA LEU A 232 1.55 17.38 9.04
C LEU A 232 2.72 16.39 9.25
N ILE A 233 3.23 15.80 8.17
CA ILE A 233 4.32 14.82 8.26
C ILE A 233 5.65 15.48 8.67
N LEU A 234 5.98 16.65 8.11
CA LEU A 234 7.20 17.37 8.46
C LEU A 234 7.19 17.86 9.92
N ASN A 235 6.06 18.36 10.41
CA ASN A 235 5.93 18.77 11.81
C ASN A 235 5.96 17.56 12.75
N TYR A 236 5.36 16.42 12.36
CA TYR A 236 5.47 15.16 13.11
C TYR A 236 6.93 14.68 13.18
N ARG A 237 7.68 14.77 12.07
CA ARG A 237 9.12 14.52 12.05
C ARG A 237 9.87 15.43 13.02
N SER A 238 9.54 16.72 13.02
CA SER A 238 10.17 17.70 13.93
C SER A 238 9.95 17.32 15.40
N PHE A 239 8.77 16.85 15.75
CA PHE A 239 8.51 16.31 17.09
C PHE A 239 9.38 15.08 17.41
N LEU A 240 9.48 14.11 16.50
CA LEU A 240 10.30 12.91 16.67
C LEU A 240 11.81 13.22 16.76
N LEU A 241 12.23 14.39 16.27
CA LEU A 241 13.60 14.91 16.37
C LEU A 241 13.82 15.86 17.57
N ASN A 242 12.83 15.98 18.47
CA ASN A 242 12.85 16.92 19.60
C ASN A 242 13.06 18.40 19.19
N ILE A 243 12.62 18.80 18.02
CA ILE A 243 12.65 20.19 17.59
C ILE A 243 11.51 20.94 18.30
N ASP A 244 11.80 22.11 18.87
CA ASP A 244 10.87 22.80 19.76
C ASP A 244 9.76 23.56 19.05
N ASN A 245 10.01 24.12 17.88
CA ASN A 245 9.04 24.96 17.17
C ASN A 245 8.12 24.12 16.29
N LEU A 246 7.01 23.66 16.84
CA LEU A 246 5.93 23.02 16.09
C LEU A 246 4.89 24.07 15.67
N GLU A 247 4.45 24.01 14.43
CA GLU A 247 3.38 24.89 13.92
C GLU A 247 2.01 24.29 14.27
N TYR A 248 1.11 25.11 14.83
CA TYR A 248 -0.28 24.68 15.02
C TYR A 248 -1.01 24.54 13.68
N LEU A 249 -1.61 23.39 13.45
CA LEU A 249 -2.39 23.08 12.25
C LEU A 249 -3.85 22.80 12.64
N PRO A 250 -4.74 23.82 12.55
CA PRO A 250 -6.11 23.66 13.04
C PRO A 250 -6.90 22.62 12.25
N THR A 251 -7.71 21.81 12.94
CA THR A 251 -8.60 20.81 12.35
C THR A 251 -9.64 21.42 11.39
N SER A 252 -9.96 22.71 11.56
CA SER A 252 -10.82 23.46 10.63
C SER A 252 -10.30 23.52 9.18
N ARG A 253 -9.01 23.27 8.96
CA ARG A 253 -8.45 23.10 7.60
C ARG A 253 -8.82 21.77 6.95
N ILE A 254 -9.36 20.82 7.73
CA ILE A 254 -9.78 19.51 7.23
C ILE A 254 -11.13 19.67 6.52
N LYS A 255 -11.13 19.54 5.20
CA LYS A 255 -12.37 19.57 4.43
C LYS A 255 -13.12 18.23 4.56
N LYS A 256 -14.45 18.28 4.39
CA LYS A 256 -15.31 17.08 4.51
C LYS A 256 -14.94 15.96 3.53
N ASP A 257 -14.48 16.32 2.34
CA ASP A 257 -14.07 15.44 1.25
C ASP A 257 -12.63 14.89 1.38
N PHE A 258 -11.89 15.32 2.41
CA PHE A 258 -10.54 14.81 2.62
C PHE A 258 -10.55 13.31 2.96
N PHE A 259 -9.53 12.62 2.46
CA PHE A 259 -9.35 11.20 2.70
C PHE A 259 -9.26 10.88 4.21
N VAL A 260 -9.92 9.82 4.63
CA VAL A 260 -10.10 9.47 6.06
C VAL A 260 -8.78 9.39 6.84
N VAL A 261 -7.74 8.81 6.22
CA VAL A 261 -6.40 8.72 6.84
C VAL A 261 -5.80 10.10 7.08
N LEU A 262 -5.99 11.07 6.17
CA LEU A 262 -5.49 12.44 6.36
C LEU A 262 -6.21 13.13 7.53
N LYS A 263 -7.51 12.87 7.72
CA LYS A 263 -8.25 13.35 8.88
C LYS A 263 -7.66 12.79 10.17
N GLY A 264 -7.50 11.47 10.26
CA GLY A 264 -6.88 10.82 11.42
C GLY A 264 -5.49 11.37 11.73
N ARG A 265 -4.68 11.60 10.69
CA ARG A 265 -3.33 12.19 10.84
C ARG A 265 -3.36 13.62 11.38
N SER A 266 -4.32 14.43 10.97
CA SER A 266 -4.47 15.79 11.51
C SER A 266 -4.78 15.76 13.01
N TYR A 267 -5.65 14.89 13.46
CA TYR A 267 -5.93 14.72 14.89
C TYR A 267 -4.72 14.16 15.64
N SER A 268 -4.02 13.18 15.08
CA SER A 268 -2.77 12.65 15.65
C SER A 268 -1.75 13.76 15.86
N TYR A 269 -1.57 14.62 14.85
CA TYR A 269 -0.63 15.73 14.97
C TYR A 269 -1.07 16.76 16.03
N ASN A 270 -2.36 17.09 16.14
CA ASN A 270 -2.85 18.02 17.17
C ASN A 270 -2.64 17.46 18.58
N LEU A 271 -2.83 16.15 18.78
CA LEU A 271 -2.46 15.52 20.06
C LEU A 271 -0.97 15.70 20.38
N VAL A 272 -0.09 15.54 19.39
CA VAL A 272 1.36 15.78 19.53
C VAL A 272 1.65 17.23 19.84
N TYR A 273 1.03 18.18 19.12
CA TYR A 273 1.21 19.62 19.30
C TYR A 273 0.82 20.06 20.71
N TYR A 274 -0.37 19.71 21.17
CA TYR A 274 -0.86 20.07 22.50
C TYR A 274 -0.07 19.38 23.62
N ASN A 275 0.36 18.15 23.42
CA ASN A 275 1.24 17.47 24.37
C ASN A 275 2.59 18.15 24.51
N LYS A 276 3.21 18.58 23.40
CA LYS A 276 4.49 19.32 23.42
C LYS A 276 4.38 20.65 24.14
N ASN A 277 3.22 21.31 24.06
CA ASN A 277 2.94 22.60 24.70
C ASN A 277 2.35 22.47 26.12
N ASN A 278 2.21 21.26 26.67
CA ASN A 278 1.57 20.97 27.96
C ASN A 278 0.13 21.51 28.05
N ASP A 279 -0.59 21.53 26.93
CA ASP A 279 -1.98 21.98 26.86
C ASP A 279 -2.95 20.79 26.97
N GLU A 280 -3.30 20.44 28.21
CA GLU A 280 -4.23 19.35 28.49
C GLU A 280 -5.66 19.64 28.00
N ALA A 281 -6.07 20.92 27.99
CA ALA A 281 -7.39 21.31 27.48
C ALA A 281 -7.48 21.04 25.97
N GLY A 282 -6.51 21.49 25.19
CA GLY A 282 -6.43 21.26 23.75
C GLY A 282 -6.34 19.77 23.41
N LYS A 283 -5.60 18.96 24.19
CA LYS A 283 -5.62 17.49 24.05
C LYS A 283 -7.00 16.91 24.29
N GLY A 284 -7.70 17.35 25.33
CA GLY A 284 -9.05 16.91 25.66
C GLY A 284 -10.06 17.27 24.56
N GLU A 285 -10.03 18.47 24.05
CA GLU A 285 -10.86 18.91 22.92
C GLU A 285 -10.59 18.06 21.66
N THR A 286 -9.33 17.86 21.32
CA THR A 286 -8.93 17.01 20.17
C THR A 286 -9.44 15.57 20.36
N TRP A 287 -9.38 15.03 21.56
CA TRP A 287 -9.90 13.70 21.85
C TRP A 287 -11.43 13.63 21.69
N ASN A 288 -12.15 14.63 22.16
CA ASN A 288 -13.61 14.71 21.97
C ASN A 288 -14.00 14.80 20.47
N GLU A 289 -13.22 15.53 19.69
CA GLU A 289 -13.42 15.58 18.24
C GLU A 289 -13.15 14.20 17.58
N ILE A 290 -12.13 13.44 18.02
CA ILE A 290 -11.87 12.08 17.57
C ILE A 290 -13.07 11.18 17.86
N LEU A 291 -13.60 11.20 19.08
CA LEU A 291 -14.78 10.42 19.46
C LEU A 291 -16.00 10.79 18.61
N PHE A 292 -16.24 12.09 18.41
CA PHE A 292 -17.30 12.55 17.52
C PHE A 292 -17.16 12.02 16.09
N GLN A 293 -15.94 11.94 15.54
CA GLN A 293 -15.72 11.37 14.20
C GLN A 293 -16.01 9.86 14.17
N LEU A 294 -15.65 9.12 15.22
CA LEU A 294 -15.95 7.69 15.32
C LEU A 294 -17.45 7.40 15.29
N ASP A 295 -18.27 8.27 15.87
CA ASP A 295 -19.74 8.18 15.86
C ASP A 295 -20.37 8.50 14.48
N GLN A 296 -19.62 9.07 13.53
CA GLN A 296 -20.12 9.50 12.22
C GLN A 296 -20.02 8.42 11.11
N ASN A 297 -20.03 7.14 11.45
CA ASN A 297 -19.91 6.03 10.49
C ASN A 297 -18.69 6.14 9.56
N ILE A 298 -17.57 6.61 10.11
CA ILE A 298 -16.28 6.69 9.43
C ILE A 298 -15.65 5.28 9.35
N ASN A 299 -14.77 5.04 8.39
CA ASN A 299 -13.96 3.83 8.42
C ASN A 299 -12.96 3.89 9.57
N ILE A 300 -13.30 3.26 10.70
CA ILE A 300 -12.57 3.29 11.97
C ILE A 300 -11.11 2.87 11.76
N PHE A 301 -10.91 1.77 11.06
CA PHE A 301 -9.57 1.25 10.81
C PHE A 301 -8.65 2.27 10.11
N LEU A 302 -9.12 2.90 9.02
CA LEU A 302 -8.36 3.92 8.29
C LEU A 302 -8.17 5.21 9.10
N PHE A 303 -9.18 5.60 9.85
CA PHE A 303 -9.14 6.80 10.68
C PHE A 303 -8.12 6.66 11.82
N MET A 304 -8.10 5.51 12.47
CA MET A 304 -7.26 5.24 13.63
C MET A 304 -5.82 4.82 13.30
N LEU A 305 -5.49 4.67 12.03
CA LEU A 305 -4.19 4.18 11.55
C LEU A 305 -3.00 4.94 12.17
N GLU A 306 -3.10 6.26 12.24
CA GLU A 306 -2.05 7.13 12.80
C GLU A 306 -2.33 7.50 14.27
N ILE A 307 -3.59 7.49 14.70
CA ILE A 307 -3.98 7.89 16.05
C ILE A 307 -3.47 6.87 17.07
N MET A 308 -3.64 5.58 16.85
CA MET A 308 -3.23 4.55 17.80
C MET A 308 -1.72 4.59 18.10
N ILE A 309 -0.88 4.72 17.08
CA ILE A 309 0.58 4.81 17.30
C ILE A 309 0.97 6.11 17.99
N THR A 310 0.22 7.18 17.74
CA THR A 310 0.43 8.47 18.42
C THR A 310 0.02 8.40 19.90
N LEU A 311 -1.06 7.72 20.24
CA LEU A 311 -1.43 7.49 21.65
C LEU A 311 -0.37 6.68 22.39
N LEU A 312 0.20 5.65 21.74
CA LEU A 312 1.35 4.91 22.28
C LEU A 312 2.56 5.83 22.49
N LEU A 313 2.87 6.68 21.51
CA LEU A 313 3.96 7.66 21.57
C LEU A 313 3.80 8.64 22.73
N LEU A 314 2.58 9.11 22.99
CA LEU A 314 2.27 10.09 24.01
C LEU A 314 1.94 9.49 25.38
N LYS A 315 1.93 8.16 25.52
CA LYS A 315 1.56 7.42 26.75
C LYS A 315 0.11 7.68 27.20
N GLU A 316 -0.80 7.89 26.26
CA GLU A 316 -2.23 8.14 26.54
C GLU A 316 -2.97 6.83 26.81
N PHE A 317 -2.60 6.14 27.88
CA PHE A 317 -3.04 4.74 28.17
C PHE A 317 -4.54 4.62 28.39
N ASP A 318 -5.17 5.59 29.06
CA ASP A 318 -6.62 5.58 29.28
C ASP A 318 -7.39 5.67 27.95
N LYS A 319 -6.86 6.46 26.98
CA LYS A 319 -7.45 6.56 25.64
C LYS A 319 -7.23 5.28 24.82
N ILE A 320 -6.07 4.63 24.98
CA ILE A 320 -5.80 3.32 24.37
C ILE A 320 -6.77 2.27 24.91
N SER A 321 -6.97 2.21 26.25
CA SER A 321 -7.90 1.29 26.87
C SER A 321 -9.31 1.48 26.32
N TYR A 322 -9.79 2.72 26.27
CA TYR A 322 -11.11 3.02 25.71
C TYR A 322 -11.26 2.52 24.26
N LEU A 323 -10.27 2.75 23.41
CA LEU A 323 -10.34 2.31 22.00
C LEU A 323 -10.31 0.78 21.85
N ILE A 324 -9.55 0.11 22.69
CA ILE A 324 -9.50 -1.36 22.67
C ILE A 324 -10.82 -1.94 23.21
N ASP A 325 -11.39 -1.38 24.28
CA ASP A 325 -12.63 -1.88 24.86
C ASP A 325 -13.82 -1.71 23.90
N GLU A 326 -13.91 -0.57 23.20
CA GLU A 326 -15.06 -0.23 22.37
C GLU A 326 -14.93 -0.68 20.91
N TYR A 327 -13.71 -0.73 20.34
CA TYR A 327 -13.52 -0.85 18.87
C TYR A 327 -12.53 -1.96 18.49
N TYR A 328 -12.18 -2.90 19.36
CA TYR A 328 -11.13 -3.90 19.08
C TYR A 328 -11.36 -4.70 17.80
N GLU A 329 -12.58 -5.20 17.61
CA GLU A 329 -12.93 -6.00 16.43
C GLU A 329 -12.87 -5.16 15.13
N ASP A 330 -13.33 -3.90 15.18
CA ASP A 330 -13.29 -2.98 14.04
C ASP A 330 -11.84 -2.60 13.69
N LEU A 331 -10.99 -2.43 14.71
CA LEU A 331 -9.56 -2.12 14.52
C LEU A 331 -8.77 -3.30 13.95
N LEU A 332 -9.21 -4.53 14.18
CA LEU A 332 -8.61 -5.75 13.62
C LEU A 332 -9.32 -6.25 12.37
N ALA A 333 -10.43 -5.61 11.95
CA ALA A 333 -11.18 -6.03 10.78
C ALA A 333 -10.27 -6.12 9.54
N PRO A 334 -10.30 -7.25 8.80
CA PRO A 334 -9.44 -7.43 7.65
C PRO A 334 -9.82 -6.43 6.55
N THR A 335 -8.86 -5.65 6.11
CA THR A 335 -9.03 -4.77 4.96
C THR A 335 -8.11 -5.22 3.83
N ASN A 336 -8.60 -5.16 2.61
CA ASN A 336 -7.80 -5.52 1.42
C ASN A 336 -6.65 -4.53 1.14
N TRP A 337 -6.56 -3.47 1.95
CA TRP A 337 -5.74 -2.31 1.62
C TRP A 337 -4.56 -2.06 2.56
N THR A 338 -4.58 -2.59 3.76
CA THR A 338 -3.62 -2.19 4.78
C THR A 338 -2.56 -3.23 5.04
N GLY A 339 -1.33 -2.75 5.26
CA GLY A 339 -0.24 -3.57 5.70
C GLY A 339 -0.44 -4.10 7.13
N TYR A 340 0.22 -5.18 7.44
CA TYR A 340 0.19 -5.81 8.76
C TYR A 340 0.66 -4.88 9.92
N HIS A 341 1.37 -3.79 9.60
CA HIS A 341 1.81 -2.80 10.59
C HIS A 341 0.65 -2.24 11.43
N VAL A 342 -0.54 -2.12 10.85
CA VAL A 342 -1.72 -1.64 11.59
C VAL A 342 -2.17 -2.65 12.63
N HIS A 343 -2.32 -3.92 12.24
CA HIS A 343 -2.63 -4.98 13.18
C HIS A 343 -1.57 -5.07 14.29
N SER A 344 -0.28 -4.95 13.96
CA SER A 344 0.77 -4.95 14.97
C SER A 344 0.63 -3.78 15.94
N THR A 345 0.26 -2.59 15.46
CA THR A 345 0.06 -1.41 16.31
C THR A 345 -1.13 -1.59 17.26
N VAL A 346 -2.23 -2.17 16.79
CA VAL A 346 -3.40 -2.49 17.65
C VAL A 346 -3.02 -3.53 18.73
N LEU A 347 -2.30 -4.59 18.36
CA LEU A 347 -1.81 -5.59 19.30
C LEU A 347 -0.81 -5.02 20.32
N LEU A 348 0.03 -4.06 19.90
CA LEU A 348 0.88 -3.29 20.82
C LEU A 348 0.04 -2.47 21.79
N GLY A 349 -0.99 -1.76 21.31
CA GLY A 349 -1.94 -1.01 22.13
C GLY A 349 -2.62 -1.89 23.17
N HIS A 350 -3.16 -3.03 22.75
CA HIS A 350 -3.81 -4.00 23.65
C HIS A 350 -2.82 -4.58 24.68
N SER A 351 -1.58 -4.85 24.26
CA SER A 351 -0.55 -5.31 25.21
C SER A 351 -0.24 -4.24 26.27
N VAL A 352 -0.22 -2.96 25.88
CA VAL A 352 0.00 -1.83 26.81
C VAL A 352 -1.18 -1.65 27.74
N GLN A 353 -2.41 -1.73 27.25
CA GLN A 353 -3.61 -1.73 28.11
C GLN A 353 -3.51 -2.78 29.20
N LEU A 354 -3.26 -4.03 28.82
CA LEU A 354 -3.15 -5.16 29.76
C LEU A 354 -2.00 -4.99 30.77
N LEU A 355 -0.87 -4.39 30.35
CA LEU A 355 0.21 -4.04 31.28
C LEU A 355 -0.21 -2.95 32.26
N TYR A 356 -0.91 -1.95 31.77
CA TYR A 356 -1.40 -0.83 32.57
C TYR A 356 -2.44 -1.28 33.63
N GLU A 357 -3.26 -2.27 33.28
CA GLU A 357 -4.25 -2.92 34.15
C GLU A 357 -3.64 -3.98 35.12
N GLY A 358 -2.35 -4.27 34.99
CA GLY A 358 -1.66 -5.27 35.82
C GLY A 358 -1.84 -6.73 35.35
N SER A 359 -2.42 -6.94 34.15
CA SER A 359 -2.67 -8.27 33.57
C SER A 359 -1.46 -8.80 32.80
N PHE A 360 -0.28 -8.90 33.43
CA PHE A 360 1.03 -9.14 32.80
C PHE A 360 1.09 -10.42 31.95
N MET A 361 0.48 -11.52 32.41
CA MET A 361 0.50 -12.77 31.65
C MET A 361 -0.34 -12.70 30.37
N GLN A 362 -1.44 -11.96 30.38
CA GLN A 362 -2.26 -11.73 29.20
C GLN A 362 -1.56 -10.76 28.25
N ALA A 363 -0.96 -9.70 28.75
CA ALA A 363 -0.13 -8.79 27.96
C ALA A 363 0.95 -9.54 27.19
N LYS A 364 1.68 -10.44 27.84
CA LYS A 364 2.69 -11.28 27.20
C LYS A 364 2.11 -12.17 26.11
N LYS A 365 0.94 -12.80 26.34
CA LYS A 365 0.26 -13.64 25.33
C LYS A 365 -0.16 -12.81 24.11
N THR A 366 -0.79 -11.65 24.31
CA THR A 366 -1.21 -10.74 23.24
C THR A 366 0.00 -10.26 22.44
N PHE A 367 1.08 -9.86 23.10
CA PHE A 367 2.30 -9.43 22.47
C PHE A 367 2.92 -10.52 21.59
N GLN A 368 2.87 -11.79 22.00
CA GLN A 368 3.39 -12.93 21.22
C GLN A 368 2.63 -13.19 19.91
N LEU A 369 1.43 -12.64 19.74
CA LEU A 369 0.68 -12.73 18.48
C LEU A 369 1.28 -11.85 17.38
N ILE A 370 2.16 -10.90 17.71
CA ILE A 370 2.74 -9.96 16.76
C ILE A 370 3.77 -10.67 15.89
N ASN A 371 3.50 -10.77 14.60
CA ASN A 371 4.44 -11.31 13.62
C ASN A 371 5.27 -10.18 12.99
N THR A 372 6.45 -9.90 13.54
CA THR A 372 7.34 -8.84 13.09
C THR A 372 7.86 -9.00 11.66
N THR A 373 7.81 -10.21 11.08
CA THR A 373 8.25 -10.45 9.70
C THR A 373 7.26 -9.91 8.67
N LYS A 374 5.99 -9.73 9.07
CA LYS A 374 4.92 -9.19 8.22
C LYS A 374 4.80 -7.67 8.26
N ILE A 375 5.50 -6.99 9.17
CA ILE A 375 5.45 -5.52 9.26
C ILE A 375 6.04 -4.93 7.98
N ASP A 376 5.30 -4.01 7.36
CA ASP A 376 5.71 -3.37 6.11
C ASP A 376 7.00 -2.57 6.25
N GLY A 377 7.80 -2.55 5.18
CA GLY A 377 9.11 -1.90 5.16
C GLY A 377 9.10 -0.40 5.44
N SER A 378 8.00 0.32 5.17
CA SER A 378 7.89 1.77 5.45
C SER A 378 7.74 2.08 6.92
N TYR A 379 7.07 1.19 7.65
CA TYR A 379 6.80 1.33 9.08
C TYR A 379 7.71 0.44 9.93
N LYS A 380 8.50 -0.44 9.33
CA LYS A 380 9.16 -1.53 10.04
C LYS A 380 10.02 -1.05 11.19
N GLU A 381 11.00 -0.22 10.91
CA GLU A 381 11.93 0.23 11.93
C GLU A 381 11.24 1.12 12.97
N TYR A 382 10.28 1.96 12.53
CA TYR A 382 9.48 2.79 13.43
C TYR A 382 8.61 1.94 14.37
N ASN A 383 7.87 0.96 13.84
CA ASN A 383 7.09 0.03 14.65
C ASN A 383 7.96 -0.84 15.58
N MET A 384 9.15 -1.23 15.13
CA MET A 384 10.07 -2.02 15.95
C MET A 384 10.61 -1.24 17.16
N ILE A 385 10.62 0.09 17.13
CA ILE A 385 10.91 0.90 18.33
C ILE A 385 9.85 0.61 19.39
N PHE A 386 8.55 0.71 19.04
CA PHE A 386 7.45 0.42 19.97
C PHE A 386 7.41 -1.06 20.37
N TYR A 387 7.71 -1.97 19.44
CA TYR A 387 7.78 -3.38 19.76
C TYR A 387 8.79 -3.66 20.88
N HIS A 388 10.03 -3.20 20.76
CA HIS A 388 11.05 -3.39 21.79
C HIS A 388 10.81 -2.56 23.04
N LEU A 389 10.16 -1.42 22.93
CA LEU A 389 9.69 -0.63 24.07
C LEU A 389 8.75 -1.45 24.95
N ILE A 390 7.73 -2.09 24.35
CA ILE A 390 6.73 -2.89 25.07
C ILE A 390 7.33 -4.22 25.50
N GLU A 391 8.18 -4.86 24.70
CA GLU A 391 8.93 -6.05 25.08
C GLU A 391 9.73 -5.80 26.36
N TYR A 392 10.39 -4.63 26.47
CA TYR A 392 11.14 -4.24 27.66
C TYR A 392 10.24 -4.10 28.89
N GLN A 393 9.05 -3.49 28.75
CA GLN A 393 8.09 -3.35 29.85
C GLN A 393 7.56 -4.71 30.32
N ILE A 394 7.25 -5.62 29.40
CA ILE A 394 6.84 -6.99 29.72
C ILE A 394 7.97 -7.71 30.46
N ALA A 395 9.20 -7.57 30.00
CA ALA A 395 10.37 -8.20 30.63
C ALA A 395 10.59 -7.67 32.07
N LEU A 396 10.43 -6.36 32.31
CA LEU A 396 10.51 -5.74 33.62
C LEU A 396 9.44 -6.33 34.58
N THR A 397 8.19 -6.41 34.15
CA THR A 397 7.07 -6.87 34.97
C THR A 397 7.14 -8.39 35.25
N THR A 398 7.82 -9.13 34.41
CA THR A 398 8.02 -10.58 34.59
C THR A 398 9.37 -10.91 35.26
N HIS A 399 10.05 -9.94 35.84
CA HIS A 399 11.32 -10.10 36.55
C HIS A 399 12.43 -10.79 35.71
N ALA A 400 12.56 -10.40 34.44
CA ALA A 400 13.62 -10.91 33.59
C ALA A 400 15.02 -10.53 34.10
N GLU A 401 15.99 -11.38 33.84
CA GLU A 401 17.40 -11.13 34.19
C GLU A 401 17.92 -9.85 33.49
N ASP A 402 18.80 -9.11 34.16
CA ASP A 402 19.43 -7.87 33.65
C ASP A 402 20.07 -8.04 32.26
N LYS A 403 20.64 -9.20 32.00
CA LYS A 403 21.22 -9.54 30.69
C LYS A 403 20.17 -9.49 29.56
N ASN A 404 18.96 -10.00 29.85
CA ASN A 404 17.85 -9.99 28.89
C ASN A 404 17.32 -8.57 28.67
N LEU A 405 17.16 -7.77 29.73
CA LEU A 405 16.79 -6.38 29.64
C LEU A 405 17.78 -5.58 28.82
N LYS A 406 19.08 -5.79 29.01
CA LYS A 406 20.14 -5.12 28.24
C LYS A 406 20.13 -5.52 26.77
N ALA A 407 19.81 -6.77 26.46
CA ALA A 407 19.68 -7.23 25.07
C ALA A 407 18.51 -6.55 24.35
N ILE A 408 17.35 -6.36 25.02
CA ILE A 408 16.19 -5.65 24.47
C ILE A 408 16.52 -4.16 24.31
N GLU A 409 17.13 -3.52 25.30
CA GLU A 409 17.59 -2.12 25.24
C GLU A 409 18.49 -1.88 24.01
N ASN A 410 19.45 -2.78 23.76
CA ASN A 410 20.34 -2.67 22.60
C ASN A 410 19.58 -2.78 21.26
N LYS A 411 18.59 -3.67 21.17
CA LYS A 411 17.73 -3.78 19.97
C LYS A 411 16.92 -2.49 19.76
N TYR A 412 16.29 -1.98 20.82
CA TYR A 412 15.56 -0.73 20.80
C TYR A 412 16.44 0.41 20.27
N LEU A 413 17.61 0.61 20.86
CA LEU A 413 18.55 1.64 20.42
C LEU A 413 19.04 1.45 18.99
N GLY A 414 19.19 0.21 18.53
CA GLY A 414 19.53 -0.09 17.15
C GLY A 414 18.46 0.41 16.16
N TYR A 415 17.17 0.31 16.51
CA TYR A 415 16.10 0.85 15.68
C TYR A 415 15.96 2.36 15.79
N VAL A 416 16.16 2.95 16.97
CA VAL A 416 16.25 4.41 17.15
C VAL A 416 17.36 5.00 16.29
N GLN A 417 18.53 4.39 16.28
CA GLN A 417 19.66 4.81 15.45
C GLN A 417 19.33 4.74 13.94
N LYS A 418 18.66 3.67 13.50
CA LYS A 418 18.26 3.52 12.09
C LYS A 418 17.30 4.60 11.61
N THR A 419 16.36 5.01 12.44
CA THR A 419 15.39 6.07 12.12
C THR A 419 15.95 7.48 12.35
N GLY A 420 16.96 7.61 13.21
CA GLY A 420 17.52 8.89 13.64
C GLY A 420 16.59 9.73 14.54
N PHE A 421 15.52 9.12 15.11
CA PHE A 421 14.56 9.84 15.96
C PHE A 421 15.09 10.01 17.38
N THR A 422 15.48 11.23 17.73
CA THR A 422 16.08 11.57 19.02
C THR A 422 15.09 11.61 20.19
N PHE A 423 13.79 11.60 19.91
CA PHE A 423 12.73 11.51 20.92
C PHE A 423 12.84 10.23 21.77
N PHE A 424 13.22 9.12 21.17
CA PHE A 424 13.24 7.80 21.80
C PHE A 424 14.55 7.56 22.57
N SER A 425 14.64 8.15 23.77
CA SER A 425 15.80 7.96 24.66
C SER A 425 15.74 6.68 25.46
N VAL A 426 16.86 6.29 26.10
CA VAL A 426 16.90 5.20 27.10
C VAL A 426 16.00 5.53 28.30
N ASP A 427 15.93 6.80 28.69
CA ASP A 427 15.08 7.26 29.78
C ASP A 427 13.60 7.06 29.42
N TYR A 428 13.21 7.39 28.18
CA TYR A 428 11.86 7.13 27.67
C TYR A 428 11.51 5.62 27.71
N LEU A 429 12.44 4.74 27.30
CA LEU A 429 12.27 3.29 27.37
C LEU A 429 12.02 2.81 28.79
N LYS A 430 12.88 3.23 29.75
CA LYS A 430 12.83 2.75 31.14
C LYS A 430 11.63 3.27 31.92
N LYS A 431 11.18 4.49 31.61
CA LYS A 431 10.08 5.16 32.28
C LYS A 431 8.76 5.11 31.52
N TYR A 432 8.61 4.19 30.57
CA TYR A 432 7.45 4.21 29.68
C TYR A 432 6.12 4.03 30.41
N LEU A 433 6.01 3.04 31.31
CA LEU A 433 4.83 2.79 32.13
C LEU A 433 4.83 3.55 33.47
N LEU A 434 5.90 4.24 33.81
CA LEU A 434 5.92 5.06 35.03
C LEU A 434 5.12 6.33 34.79
N LYS A 435 4.20 6.63 35.73
CA LYS A 435 3.46 7.89 35.77
C LYS A 435 4.32 9.04 36.26
#